data_8576db2c0136d2bdacccacf0a190ac77
#
_entry.id   8576db2c0136d2bdacccacf0a190ac77
#
_cell.length_a   1.000
_cell.length_b   1.000
_cell.length_c   1.000
_cell.angle_alpha   90.00
_cell.angle_beta   90.00
_cell.angle_gamma   90.00
#
_symmetry.space_group_name_H-M   'P 1'
#
loop_
_entity.id
_entity.type
_entity.pdbx_description
1 polymer ?
#
loop_
_entity_poly.entity_id
_entity_poly.type
_entity_poly.pdbx_seq_one_letter_code
_entity_poly.pdbx_strand_id
1 'polypeptide(L)'
;MDTHERMQRPGWLLAGAFLLMLVAGGASALLFAAVAKAPAADEPLRVVYHINTDDLELHLNALRNLQNHIDGTPGEQALRIKVLMHGSGISLLQHARSDPDLRSTVNTLKLQDVRFLVCGNTLASRGLAREDLHEVEERDVVPSGIVELTRLQRAGYTYIKP
;
A
#
# COMPACT_ATOMS: atom_id res chain seq x y z
N MET A 1 84.41 29.55 -25.86
CA MET A 1 83.91 28.56 -26.85
C MET A 1 83.02 27.67 -26.06
N ASP A 2 81.74 28.11 -25.90
CA ASP A 2 80.72 27.43 -25.12
C ASP A 2 79.49 27.33 -25.97
N THR A 3 79.07 26.14 -26.25
CA THR A 3 77.84 25.83 -26.94
C THR A 3 76.80 25.29 -25.94
N HIS A 4 75.86 26.12 -25.64
CA HIS A 4 74.66 25.74 -24.85
C HIS A 4 73.71 24.94 -25.71
N GLU A 5 73.64 23.66 -25.49
CA GLU A 5 72.56 22.81 -25.98
C GLU A 5 71.30 23.00 -25.14
N ARG A 6 70.28 23.61 -25.72
CA ARG A 6 68.89 23.68 -25.15
C ARG A 6 68.19 22.40 -25.51
N MET A 7 67.99 21.61 -24.48
CA MET A 7 67.16 20.40 -24.58
C MET A 7 65.66 20.82 -24.61
N GLN A 8 65.06 20.74 -25.80
CA GLN A 8 63.63 20.94 -25.99
C GLN A 8 62.88 19.70 -25.45
N ARG A 9 62.07 19.89 -24.46
CA ARG A 9 61.13 18.87 -23.96
C ARG A 9 59.90 18.83 -24.88
N PRO A 10 59.47 17.66 -25.41
CA PRO A 10 58.29 17.58 -26.25
C PRO A 10 57.01 17.72 -25.40
N GLY A 11 56.16 18.70 -25.78
CA GLY A 11 54.94 19.12 -25.11
C GLY A 11 53.73 18.18 -25.31
N TRP A 12 53.94 16.88 -25.54
CA TRP A 12 52.83 15.92 -25.76
C TRP A 12 52.48 15.02 -24.59
N LEU A 13 53.20 15.17 -23.47
CA LEU A 13 52.90 14.39 -22.24
C LEU A 13 51.78 14.97 -21.37
N LEU A 14 51.26 16.16 -21.69
CA LEU A 14 50.15 16.77 -20.92
C LEU A 14 48.77 16.58 -21.56
N ALA A 15 48.69 16.09 -22.81
CA ALA A 15 47.42 15.85 -23.49
C ALA A 15 46.78 14.50 -23.11
N GLY A 16 47.53 13.56 -22.52
CA GLY A 16 47.01 12.21 -22.16
C GLY A 16 46.29 12.14 -20.81
N ALA A 17 46.54 13.10 -19.91
CA ALA A 17 45.97 13.06 -18.57
C ALA A 17 44.54 13.64 -18.51
N PHE A 18 44.14 14.48 -19.46
CA PHE A 18 42.79 15.09 -19.48
C PHE A 18 41.71 14.21 -20.11
N LEU A 19 42.08 13.24 -20.95
CA LEU A 19 41.11 12.34 -21.60
C LEU A 19 40.66 11.19 -20.71
N LEU A 20 41.44 10.83 -19.67
CA LEU A 20 41.11 9.74 -18.73
C LEU A 20 40.14 10.17 -17.61
N MET A 21 40.02 11.49 -17.31
CA MET A 21 39.07 11.98 -16.30
C MET A 21 37.63 12.18 -16.82
N LEU A 22 37.44 12.29 -18.14
CA LEU A 22 36.10 12.44 -18.74
C LEU A 22 35.33 11.12 -18.88
N VAL A 23 36.02 9.97 -18.86
CA VAL A 23 35.36 8.65 -18.95
C VAL A 23 34.91 8.13 -17.59
N ALA A 24 35.55 8.55 -16.49
CA ALA A 24 35.15 8.16 -15.14
C ALA A 24 33.93 8.92 -14.62
N GLY A 25 33.63 10.12 -15.16
CA GLY A 25 32.45 10.92 -14.78
C GLY A 25 31.15 10.48 -15.43
N GLY A 26 31.21 9.78 -16.58
CA GLY A 26 30.01 9.34 -17.31
C GLY A 26 29.34 8.09 -16.77
N ALA A 27 30.06 7.23 -16.03
CA ALA A 27 29.50 6.00 -15.48
C ALA A 27 28.74 6.20 -14.16
N SER A 28 29.03 7.28 -13.42
CA SER A 28 28.37 7.58 -12.14
C SER A 28 27.01 8.26 -12.29
N ALA A 29 26.69 8.83 -13.44
CA ALA A 29 25.41 9.52 -13.67
C ALA A 29 24.25 8.58 -14.03
N LEU A 30 24.53 7.32 -14.36
CA LEU A 30 23.49 6.34 -14.76
C LEU A 30 22.91 5.53 -13.60
N LEU A 31 23.44 5.67 -12.39
CA LEU A 31 22.97 4.91 -11.21
C LEU A 31 21.89 5.62 -10.36
N PHE A 32 21.53 6.87 -10.69
CA PHE A 32 20.55 7.64 -9.90
C PHE A 32 19.16 7.78 -10.54
N ALA A 33 18.88 7.10 -11.62
CA ALA A 33 17.59 7.20 -12.33
C ALA A 33 16.60 6.07 -11.99
N ALA A 34 16.75 5.38 -10.86
CA ALA A 34 15.66 4.62 -10.28
C ALA A 34 14.80 5.56 -9.42
N VAL A 35 14.30 6.65 -10.02
CA VAL A 35 13.21 7.42 -9.45
C VAL A 35 12.02 6.48 -9.41
N ALA A 36 11.57 6.15 -8.19
CA ALA A 36 10.31 5.43 -8.00
C ALA A 36 9.25 6.16 -8.85
N LYS A 37 8.74 5.47 -9.87
CA LYS A 37 7.70 5.99 -10.75
C LYS A 37 6.52 6.35 -9.84
N ALA A 38 6.22 7.63 -9.71
CA ALA A 38 4.99 8.05 -9.07
C ALA A 38 3.82 7.33 -9.76
N PRO A 39 2.84 6.79 -9.01
CA PRO A 39 1.67 6.16 -9.62
C PRO A 39 1.09 7.12 -10.66
N ALA A 40 0.76 6.59 -11.84
CA ALA A 40 0.10 7.37 -12.87
C ALA A 40 -1.22 7.92 -12.29
N ALA A 41 -1.60 9.14 -12.65
CA ALA A 41 -2.83 9.78 -12.16
C ALA A 41 -4.10 8.94 -12.42
N ASP A 42 -4.03 7.99 -13.37
CA ASP A 42 -5.13 7.10 -13.75
C ASP A 42 -5.16 5.76 -12.95
N GLU A 43 -4.16 5.49 -12.10
CA GLU A 43 -4.22 4.27 -11.28
C GLU A 43 -5.14 4.46 -10.07
N PRO A 44 -6.05 3.47 -9.80
CA PRO A 44 -6.95 3.57 -8.66
C PRO A 44 -6.15 3.62 -7.34
N LEU A 45 -6.55 4.50 -6.43
CA LEU A 45 -6.10 4.48 -5.06
C LEU A 45 -6.56 3.17 -4.41
N ARG A 46 -5.61 2.40 -3.90
CA ARG A 46 -5.88 1.12 -3.23
C ARG A 46 -5.60 1.27 -1.75
N VAL A 47 -6.60 0.94 -0.92
CA VAL A 47 -6.50 1.13 0.53
C VAL A 47 -7.00 -0.12 1.25
N VAL A 48 -6.28 -0.55 2.28
CA VAL A 48 -6.75 -1.58 3.21
C VAL A 48 -6.85 -1.01 4.62
N TYR A 49 -8.08 -1.01 5.15
CA TYR A 49 -8.38 -0.74 6.55
C TYR A 49 -8.24 -2.03 7.34
N HIS A 50 -7.49 -1.99 8.44
CA HIS A 50 -7.24 -3.16 9.27
C HIS A 50 -7.92 -3.04 10.63
N ILE A 51 -8.89 -3.93 10.90
CA ILE A 51 -9.65 -3.98 12.14
C ILE A 51 -9.34 -5.29 12.88
N ASN A 52 -8.87 -5.20 14.13
CA ASN A 52 -8.52 -6.34 14.95
C ASN A 52 -8.92 -6.19 16.44
N THR A 53 -9.78 -5.22 16.74
CA THR A 53 -10.37 -4.98 18.06
C THR A 53 -11.86 -5.37 18.07
N ASP A 54 -12.45 -5.55 19.24
CA ASP A 54 -13.89 -5.74 19.46
C ASP A 54 -14.58 -4.49 20.05
N ASP A 55 -13.85 -3.40 20.12
CA ASP A 55 -14.37 -2.13 20.59
C ASP A 55 -15.36 -1.53 19.58
N LEU A 56 -16.62 -1.44 19.96
CA LEU A 56 -17.71 -0.95 19.11
C LEU A 56 -17.51 0.53 18.73
N GLU A 57 -16.98 1.37 19.62
CA GLU A 57 -16.72 2.77 19.31
C GLU A 57 -15.63 2.91 18.23
N LEU A 58 -14.56 2.12 18.37
CA LEU A 58 -13.51 2.07 17.33
C LEU A 58 -14.06 1.53 16.01
N HIS A 59 -14.97 0.56 16.01
CA HIS A 59 -15.64 0.09 14.80
C HIS A 59 -16.42 1.21 14.11
N LEU A 60 -17.26 1.92 14.87
CA LEU A 60 -18.06 3.03 14.34
C LEU A 60 -17.17 4.17 13.80
N ASN A 61 -16.10 4.49 14.53
CA ASN A 61 -15.12 5.48 14.09
C ASN A 61 -14.40 5.04 12.81
N ALA A 62 -14.02 3.77 12.71
CA ALA A 62 -13.39 3.21 11.52
C ALA A 62 -14.29 3.31 10.28
N LEU A 63 -15.57 2.94 10.41
CA LEU A 63 -16.54 3.03 9.31
C LEU A 63 -16.82 4.48 8.90
N ARG A 64 -16.88 5.40 9.87
CA ARG A 64 -17.02 6.85 9.60
C ARG A 64 -15.79 7.40 8.87
N ASN A 65 -14.59 7.06 9.32
CA ASN A 65 -13.35 7.46 8.65
C ASN A 65 -13.29 6.92 7.22
N LEU A 66 -13.78 5.70 7.01
CA LEU A 66 -13.86 5.10 5.69
C LEU A 66 -14.83 5.86 4.79
N GLN A 67 -16.03 6.21 5.28
CA GLN A 67 -16.98 7.03 4.52
C GLN A 67 -16.38 8.41 4.19
N ASN A 68 -15.77 9.07 5.16
CA ASN A 68 -15.09 10.35 4.95
C ASN A 68 -13.96 10.24 3.89
N HIS A 69 -13.27 9.10 3.85
CA HIS A 69 -12.24 8.85 2.83
C HIS A 69 -12.85 8.74 1.43
N ILE A 70 -13.99 8.06 1.30
CA ILE A 70 -14.72 7.98 0.04
C ILE A 70 -15.18 9.37 -0.40
N ASP A 71 -15.85 10.09 0.50
CA ASP A 71 -16.43 11.41 0.21
C ASP A 71 -15.35 12.47 -0.11
N GLY A 72 -14.18 12.35 0.51
CA GLY A 72 -13.05 13.26 0.30
C GLY A 72 -12.18 12.92 -0.92
N THR A 73 -12.40 11.75 -1.55
CA THR A 73 -11.63 11.39 -2.75
C THR A 73 -12.30 11.99 -3.99
N PRO A 74 -11.56 12.76 -4.84
CA PRO A 74 -12.12 13.32 -6.05
C PRO A 74 -12.76 12.24 -6.94
N GLY A 75 -13.97 12.51 -7.46
CA GLY A 75 -14.76 11.54 -8.23
C GLY A 75 -14.11 11.04 -9.53
N GLU A 76 -13.08 11.74 -10.00
CA GLU A 76 -12.27 11.32 -11.16
C GLU A 76 -11.25 10.26 -10.80
N GLN A 77 -10.92 10.09 -9.51
CA GLN A 77 -9.96 9.11 -9.05
C GLN A 77 -10.65 7.86 -8.51
N ALA A 78 -10.48 6.73 -9.18
CA ALA A 78 -11.03 5.47 -8.73
C ALA A 78 -10.43 5.06 -7.38
N LEU A 79 -11.28 4.73 -6.40
CA LEU A 79 -10.88 4.29 -5.07
C LEU A 79 -11.27 2.82 -4.87
N ARG A 80 -10.33 1.99 -4.42
CA ARG A 80 -10.56 0.57 -4.12
C ARG A 80 -10.24 0.30 -2.66
N ILE A 81 -11.28 0.09 -1.86
CA ILE A 81 -11.17 -0.12 -0.41
C ILE A 81 -11.44 -1.58 -0.06
N LYS A 82 -10.60 -2.11 0.82
CA LYS A 82 -10.81 -3.37 1.52
C LYS A 82 -10.75 -3.11 3.02
N VAL A 83 -11.67 -3.70 3.76
CA VAL A 83 -11.64 -3.78 5.23
C VAL A 83 -11.24 -5.19 5.58
N LEU A 84 -10.07 -5.39 6.17
CA LEU A 84 -9.62 -6.70 6.61
C LEU A 84 -9.80 -6.84 8.12
N MET A 85 -10.50 -7.88 8.51
CA MET A 85 -10.79 -8.19 9.92
C MET A 85 -10.17 -9.51 10.32
N HIS A 86 -9.49 -9.54 11.46
CA HIS A 86 -9.03 -10.76 12.12
C HIS A 86 -9.04 -10.61 13.64
N GLY A 87 -8.82 -11.73 14.37
CA GLY A 87 -8.90 -11.72 15.83
C GLY A 87 -10.24 -11.18 16.32
N SER A 88 -10.22 -10.26 17.26
CA SER A 88 -11.44 -9.66 17.79
C SER A 88 -12.19 -8.78 16.77
N GLY A 89 -11.52 -8.28 15.74
CA GLY A 89 -12.13 -7.36 14.78
C GLY A 89 -13.27 -7.94 13.94
N ILE A 90 -13.42 -9.28 13.87
CA ILE A 90 -14.57 -9.89 13.17
C ILE A 90 -15.90 -9.62 13.88
N SER A 91 -15.86 -9.20 15.17
CA SER A 91 -17.06 -8.80 15.92
C SER A 91 -17.82 -7.63 15.29
N LEU A 92 -17.17 -6.80 14.47
CA LEU A 92 -17.84 -5.78 13.68
C LEU A 92 -19.01 -6.38 12.88
N LEU A 93 -18.76 -7.46 12.14
CA LEU A 93 -19.80 -8.10 11.34
C LEU A 93 -20.72 -9.03 12.15
N GLN A 94 -20.31 -9.47 13.34
CA GLN A 94 -21.21 -10.14 14.27
C GLN A 94 -22.22 -9.14 14.84
N HIS A 95 -21.76 -7.97 15.30
CA HIS A 95 -22.64 -6.91 15.82
C HIS A 95 -23.59 -6.38 14.74
N ALA A 96 -23.17 -6.25 13.49
CA ALA A 96 -24.03 -5.83 12.38
C ALA A 96 -25.24 -6.77 12.16
N ARG A 97 -25.25 -8.00 12.69
CA ARG A 97 -26.43 -8.88 12.64
C ARG A 97 -27.54 -8.43 13.58
N SER A 98 -27.20 -7.87 14.72
CA SER A 98 -28.14 -7.47 15.77
C SER A 98 -28.37 -5.96 15.85
N ASP A 99 -27.41 -5.16 15.40
CA ASP A 99 -27.47 -3.71 15.39
C ASP A 99 -27.90 -3.19 14.00
N PRO A 100 -29.12 -2.60 13.88
CA PRO A 100 -29.62 -2.11 12.59
C PRO A 100 -28.83 -0.94 12.01
N ASP A 101 -28.28 -0.05 12.84
CA ASP A 101 -27.54 1.12 12.39
C ASP A 101 -26.17 0.72 11.85
N LEU A 102 -25.47 -0.17 12.58
CA LEU A 102 -24.21 -0.74 12.12
C LEU A 102 -24.41 -1.54 10.83
N ARG A 103 -25.48 -2.34 10.76
CA ARG A 103 -25.86 -3.09 9.57
C ARG A 103 -26.06 -2.16 8.36
N SER A 104 -26.84 -1.09 8.55
CA SER A 104 -27.10 -0.11 7.49
C SER A 104 -25.82 0.54 6.97
N THR A 105 -24.91 0.89 7.89
CA THR A 105 -23.62 1.47 7.53
C THR A 105 -22.76 0.49 6.73
N VAL A 106 -22.64 -0.76 7.17
CA VAL A 106 -21.89 -1.79 6.45
C VAL A 106 -22.47 -2.01 5.05
N ASN A 107 -23.82 -2.09 4.94
CA ASN A 107 -24.48 -2.27 3.64
C ASN A 107 -24.24 -1.08 2.71
N THR A 108 -24.32 0.14 3.21
CA THR A 108 -24.04 1.36 2.43
C THR A 108 -22.61 1.34 1.88
N LEU A 109 -21.64 0.95 2.69
CA LEU A 109 -20.24 0.84 2.25
C LEU A 109 -20.04 -0.28 1.21
N LYS A 110 -20.72 -1.42 1.38
CA LYS A 110 -20.70 -2.50 0.37
C LYS A 110 -21.27 -2.05 -0.97
N LEU A 111 -22.34 -1.26 -0.97
CA LEU A 111 -22.92 -0.66 -2.19
C LEU A 111 -21.95 0.33 -2.87
N GLN A 112 -20.97 0.85 -2.16
CA GLN A 112 -19.89 1.69 -2.67
C GLN A 112 -18.62 0.88 -3.00
N ASP A 113 -18.75 -0.42 -3.30
CA ASP A 113 -17.65 -1.34 -3.66
C ASP A 113 -16.60 -1.57 -2.56
N VAL A 114 -16.90 -1.26 -1.29
CA VAL A 114 -16.03 -1.63 -0.17
C VAL A 114 -16.13 -3.12 0.10
N ARG A 115 -15.01 -3.80 0.07
CA ARG A 115 -14.95 -5.25 0.37
C ARG A 115 -14.55 -5.51 1.81
N PHE A 116 -15.36 -6.29 2.51
CA PHE A 116 -15.12 -6.72 3.89
C PHE A 116 -14.52 -8.13 3.89
N LEU A 117 -13.22 -8.25 4.21
CA LEU A 117 -12.48 -9.50 4.22
C LEU A 117 -12.36 -10.06 5.64
N VAL A 118 -12.59 -11.34 5.80
CA VAL A 118 -12.58 -12.05 7.09
C VAL A 118 -11.50 -13.11 7.11
N CYS A 119 -10.75 -13.19 8.20
CA CYS A 119 -9.70 -14.18 8.40
C CYS A 119 -10.29 -15.57 8.73
N GLY A 120 -10.09 -16.56 7.86
CA GLY A 120 -10.53 -17.94 8.05
C GLY A 120 -9.88 -18.60 9.28
N ASN A 121 -8.59 -18.34 9.55
CA ASN A 121 -7.96 -18.82 10.78
C ASN A 121 -8.65 -18.29 12.04
N THR A 122 -9.17 -17.05 11.99
CA THR A 122 -9.94 -16.50 13.12
C THR A 122 -11.29 -17.16 13.26
N LEU A 123 -12.02 -17.39 12.16
CA LEU A 123 -13.28 -18.15 12.19
C LEU A 123 -13.07 -19.53 12.83
N ALA A 124 -12.07 -20.27 12.34
CA ALA A 124 -11.76 -21.60 12.85
C ALA A 124 -11.38 -21.57 14.35
N SER A 125 -10.52 -20.66 14.77
CA SER A 125 -10.06 -20.57 16.17
C SER A 125 -11.15 -20.15 17.14
N ARG A 126 -12.19 -19.45 16.67
CA ARG A 126 -13.34 -18.99 17.47
C ARG A 126 -14.56 -19.90 17.32
N GLY A 127 -14.47 -20.96 16.53
CA GLY A 127 -15.60 -21.86 16.28
C GLY A 127 -16.78 -21.18 15.59
N LEU A 128 -16.51 -20.17 14.75
CA LEU A 128 -17.53 -19.39 14.04
C LEU A 128 -17.68 -19.89 12.62
N ALA A 129 -18.91 -20.01 12.17
CA ALA A 129 -19.24 -20.17 10.78
C ALA A 129 -19.30 -18.79 10.08
N ARG A 130 -19.14 -18.77 8.78
CA ARG A 130 -19.30 -17.56 7.97
C ARG A 130 -20.71 -16.96 8.15
N GLU A 131 -21.69 -17.79 8.27
CA GLU A 131 -23.12 -17.46 8.48
C GLU A 131 -23.39 -16.75 9.80
N ASP A 132 -22.46 -16.81 10.75
CA ASP A 132 -22.53 -16.06 12.02
C ASP A 132 -22.17 -14.58 11.85
N LEU A 133 -21.73 -14.19 10.65
CA LEU A 133 -21.36 -12.84 10.30
C LEU A 133 -22.37 -12.23 9.32
N HIS A 134 -22.51 -10.90 9.34
CA HIS A 134 -23.41 -10.19 8.44
C HIS A 134 -22.89 -10.19 7.00
N GLU A 135 -23.64 -10.83 6.09
CA GLU A 135 -23.40 -10.84 4.64
C GLU A 135 -21.95 -11.11 4.20
N VAL A 136 -21.32 -12.11 4.80
CA VAL A 136 -19.99 -12.58 4.36
C VAL A 136 -20.16 -13.68 3.33
N GLU A 137 -19.63 -13.47 2.15
CA GLU A 137 -19.59 -14.49 1.11
C GLU A 137 -18.31 -15.33 1.21
N GLU A 138 -18.28 -16.51 0.56
CA GLU A 138 -17.09 -17.39 0.54
C GLU A 138 -15.85 -16.65 0.01
N ARG A 139 -16.02 -15.84 -1.03
CA ARG A 139 -14.94 -15.03 -1.63
C ARG A 139 -14.37 -13.95 -0.69
N ASP A 140 -15.03 -13.64 0.41
CA ASP A 140 -14.60 -12.65 1.39
C ASP A 140 -13.81 -13.29 2.54
N VAL A 141 -13.82 -14.62 2.62
CA VAL A 141 -13.01 -15.35 3.60
C VAL A 141 -11.62 -15.59 3.02
N VAL A 142 -10.61 -14.97 3.66
CA VAL A 142 -9.20 -15.19 3.30
C VAL A 142 -8.57 -16.19 4.26
N PRO A 143 -7.70 -17.11 3.82
CA PRO A 143 -7.12 -18.14 4.70
C PRO A 143 -6.47 -17.57 5.95
N SER A 144 -5.69 -16.50 5.81
CA SER A 144 -5.01 -15.80 6.91
C SER A 144 -5.05 -14.29 6.70
N GLY A 145 -5.58 -13.55 7.68
CA GLY A 145 -5.65 -12.09 7.61
C GLY A 145 -4.27 -11.43 7.51
N ILE A 146 -3.28 -11.90 8.28
CA ILE A 146 -1.92 -11.33 8.25
C ILE A 146 -1.22 -11.59 6.90
N VAL A 147 -1.39 -12.78 6.34
CA VAL A 147 -0.83 -13.10 5.01
C VAL A 147 -1.51 -12.22 3.94
N GLU A 148 -2.82 -12.06 4.03
CA GLU A 148 -3.57 -11.21 3.09
C GLU A 148 -3.16 -9.72 3.22
N LEU A 149 -2.95 -9.20 4.44
CA LEU A 149 -2.41 -7.84 4.63
C LEU A 149 -1.06 -7.68 3.91
N THR A 150 -0.14 -8.62 4.10
CA THR A 150 1.16 -8.59 3.44
C THR A 150 1.00 -8.62 1.92
N ARG A 151 0.11 -9.47 1.40
CA ARG A 151 -0.18 -9.58 -0.03
C ARG A 151 -0.75 -8.27 -0.60
N LEU A 152 -1.69 -7.65 0.11
CA LEU A 152 -2.31 -6.40 -0.29
C LEU A 152 -1.30 -5.24 -0.31
N GLN A 153 -0.45 -5.12 0.72
CA GLN A 153 0.59 -4.10 0.75
C GLN A 153 1.59 -4.27 -0.41
N ARG A 154 1.99 -5.50 -0.72
CA ARG A 154 2.84 -5.79 -1.89
C ARG A 154 2.13 -5.51 -3.22
N ALA A 155 0.81 -5.55 -3.25
CA ALA A 155 -0.03 -5.18 -4.40
C ALA A 155 -0.35 -3.67 -4.47
N GLY A 156 0.35 -2.84 -3.67
CA GLY A 156 0.21 -1.39 -3.69
C GLY A 156 -0.96 -0.83 -2.87
N TYR A 157 -1.54 -1.62 -1.95
CA TYR A 157 -2.54 -1.10 -1.03
C TYR A 157 -1.88 -0.31 0.09
N THR A 158 -2.31 0.94 0.28
CA THR A 158 -1.98 1.74 1.46
C THR A 158 -2.65 1.15 2.69
N TYR A 159 -1.87 0.91 3.74
CA TYR A 159 -2.36 0.37 5.00
C TYR A 159 -2.85 1.47 5.91
N ILE A 160 -4.08 1.33 6.43
CA ILE A 160 -4.68 2.20 7.43
C ILE A 160 -5.11 1.37 8.64
N LYS A 161 -4.64 1.80 9.81
CA LYS A 161 -5.11 1.32 11.11
C LYS A 161 -5.97 2.42 11.71
N PRO A 162 -7.31 2.29 11.69
CA PRO A 162 -8.21 3.30 12.26
C PRO A 162 -8.17 3.32 13.79
#